data_7df6f083dbcf66f8d75bf64ef0564bf5
#
_entry.id   7df6f083dbcf66f8d75bf64ef0564bf5
#
_cell.length_a   1.000
_cell.length_b   1.000
_cell.length_c   1.000
_cell.angle_alpha   90.00
_cell.angle_beta   90.00
_cell.angle_gamma   90.00
#
_symmetry.space_group_name_H-M   'P 1'
#
loop_
_entity.id
_entity.type
_entity.pdbx_description
1 polymer ?
#
loop_
_entity_poly.entity_id
_entity_poly.type
_entity_poly.pdbx_seq_one_letter_code
_entity_poly.pdbx_strand_id
1 'polypeptide(L)' 'MTLSKYEYSMELLTAMVCKTIAEQKNMSLVNAFDSFIKSKTAKMLFDERTAFWCNGPDYIADEYNREISAAV' A
#
# COMPACT_ATOMS: atom_id res chain seq x y z
N MET A 1 19.57 5.62 13.86
CA MET A 1 19.59 4.97 12.55
C MET A 1 18.88 5.85 11.54
N THR A 2 19.49 6.07 10.40
CA THR A 2 18.94 6.92 9.37
C THR A 2 18.38 6.06 8.24
N LEU A 3 17.09 6.20 7.97
CA LEU A 3 16.47 5.50 6.85
C LEU A 3 16.89 6.19 5.54
N SER A 4 17.02 5.40 4.48
CA SER A 4 17.25 5.98 3.17
C SER A 4 15.97 6.74 2.74
N LYS A 5 16.11 7.62 1.78
CA LYS A 5 14.96 8.36 1.26
C LYS A 5 13.89 7.42 0.75
N TYR A 6 14.30 6.33 0.09
CA TYR A 6 13.38 5.32 -0.41
C TYR A 6 12.63 4.64 0.75
N GLU A 7 13.37 4.20 1.77
CA GLU A 7 12.76 3.51 2.90
C GLU A 7 11.76 4.40 3.64
N TYR A 8 12.12 5.65 3.85
CA TYR A 8 11.24 6.62 4.50
C TYR A 8 9.95 6.80 3.68
N SER A 9 10.09 6.96 2.37
CA SER A 9 8.95 7.13 1.49
C SER A 9 8.04 5.91 1.49
N MET A 10 8.63 4.72 1.55
CA MET A 10 7.87 3.47 1.58
C MET A 10 7.06 3.34 2.85
N GLU A 11 7.64 3.66 3.99
CA GLU A 11 6.93 3.59 5.26
C GLU A 11 5.75 4.56 5.28
N LEU A 12 6.00 5.78 4.84
CA LEU A 12 4.97 6.80 4.81
C LEU A 12 3.83 6.42 3.86
N LEU A 13 4.18 5.99 2.65
CA LEU A 13 3.19 5.58 1.66
C LEU A 13 2.36 4.40 2.15
N THR A 14 3.02 3.41 2.74
CA THR A 14 2.31 2.24 3.26
C THR A 14 1.29 2.64 4.31
N ALA A 15 1.68 3.53 5.23
CA ALA A 15 0.78 4.00 6.27
C ALA A 15 -0.41 4.74 5.66
N MET A 16 -0.17 5.60 4.68
CA MET A 16 -1.24 6.36 4.03
C MET A 16 -2.17 5.48 3.23
N VAL A 17 -1.63 4.49 2.52
CA VAL A 17 -2.44 3.54 1.76
C VAL A 17 -3.31 2.72 2.69
N CYS A 18 -2.75 2.21 3.76
CA CYS A 18 -3.50 1.41 4.72
C CYS A 18 -4.61 2.21 5.39
N LYS A 19 -4.33 3.48 5.69
CA LYS A 19 -5.35 4.36 6.25
C LYS A 19 -6.51 4.55 5.27
N THR A 20 -6.19 4.77 4.00
CA THR A 20 -7.19 4.93 2.96
C THR A 20 -8.05 3.67 2.82
N ILE A 21 -7.40 2.50 2.78
CA ILE A 21 -8.11 1.23 2.68
C ILE A 21 -9.03 1.01 3.89
N ALA A 22 -8.52 1.30 5.08
CA ALA A 22 -9.29 1.14 6.31
C ALA A 22 -10.56 2.00 6.28
N GLU A 23 -10.43 3.24 5.83
CA GLU A 23 -11.56 4.15 5.72
C GLU A 23 -12.56 3.69 4.66
N GLN A 24 -12.08 3.29 3.50
CA GLN A 24 -12.93 2.86 2.40
C GLN A 24 -13.72 1.59 2.72
N LYS A 25 -13.11 0.68 3.45
CA LYS A 25 -13.71 -0.60 3.75
C LYS A 25 -14.27 -0.70 5.16
N ASN A 26 -14.21 0.39 5.91
CA ASN A 26 -14.71 0.47 7.28
C ASN A 26 -14.12 -0.64 8.15
N MET A 27 -12.81 -0.79 8.10
CA MET A 27 -12.08 -1.79 8.86
C MET A 27 -10.99 -1.13 9.69
N SER A 28 -10.44 -1.88 10.65
CA SER A 28 -9.36 -1.34 11.49
C SER A 28 -8.09 -1.16 10.68
N LEU A 29 -7.22 -0.27 11.14
CA LEU A 29 -5.95 -0.03 10.49
C LEU A 29 -5.09 -1.29 10.49
N VAL A 30 -5.12 -2.05 11.58
CA VAL A 30 -4.35 -3.30 11.69
C VAL A 30 -4.81 -4.31 10.65
N ASN A 31 -6.12 -4.46 10.49
CA ASN A 31 -6.67 -5.39 9.51
C ASN A 31 -6.35 -4.94 8.08
N ALA A 32 -6.43 -3.64 7.82
CA ALA A 32 -6.08 -3.10 6.51
C ALA A 32 -4.61 -3.36 6.20
N PHE A 33 -3.74 -3.14 7.16
CA PHE A 33 -2.31 -3.38 7.00
C PHE A 33 -2.03 -4.85 6.70
N ASP A 34 -2.62 -5.74 7.49
CA ASP A 34 -2.41 -7.19 7.30
C ASP A 34 -2.86 -7.64 5.92
N SER A 35 -4.01 -7.18 5.47
CA SER A 35 -4.51 -7.53 4.15
C SER A 35 -3.65 -6.96 3.04
N PHE A 36 -3.21 -5.72 3.22
CA PHE A 36 -2.42 -5.04 2.19
C PHE A 36 -1.05 -5.68 1.99
N ILE A 37 -0.33 -5.99 3.08
CA ILE A 37 1.03 -6.52 2.95
C ILE A 37 1.08 -7.90 2.28
N LYS A 38 -0.04 -8.60 2.25
CA LYS A 38 -0.12 -9.92 1.61
C LYS A 38 -0.48 -9.81 0.12
N SER A 39 -0.77 -8.62 -0.36
CA SER A 39 -1.25 -8.42 -1.72
C SER A 39 -0.12 -8.31 -2.73
N LYS A 40 -0.46 -8.51 -4.00
CA LYS A 40 0.48 -8.29 -5.10
C LYS A 40 0.82 -6.81 -5.23
N THR A 41 -0.15 -5.95 -4.93
CA THR A 41 0.06 -4.50 -4.97
C THR A 41 1.17 -4.12 -4.00
N ALA A 42 1.19 -4.70 -2.80
CA ALA A 42 2.25 -4.44 -1.84
C ALA A 42 3.60 -4.93 -2.35
N LYS A 43 3.64 -6.09 -3.00
CA LYS A 43 4.88 -6.60 -3.57
C LYS A 43 5.43 -5.67 -4.64
N MET A 44 4.56 -5.10 -5.46
CA MET A 44 4.97 -4.13 -6.46
C MET A 44 5.48 -2.85 -5.81
N LEU A 45 4.79 -2.40 -4.76
CA LEU A 45 5.18 -1.19 -4.05
C LEU A 45 6.57 -1.34 -3.42
N PHE A 46 6.85 -2.52 -2.83
CA PHE A 46 8.11 -2.75 -2.15
C PHE A 46 9.25 -3.15 -3.09
N ASP A 47 8.96 -3.29 -4.38
CA ASP A 47 10.00 -3.57 -5.37
C ASP A 47 10.45 -2.24 -5.98
N GLU A 48 11.65 -1.81 -5.61
CA GLU A 48 12.20 -0.52 -6.03
C GLU A 48 12.25 -0.38 -7.55
N ARG A 49 12.40 -1.49 -8.25
CA ARG A 49 12.54 -1.49 -9.72
C ARG A 49 11.26 -1.09 -10.43
N THR A 50 10.10 -1.27 -9.80
CA THR A 50 8.82 -0.94 -10.44
C THR A 50 8.52 0.55 -10.40
N ALA A 51 9.21 1.28 -9.54
CA ALA A 51 8.96 2.71 -9.27
C ALA A 51 7.50 2.96 -8.88
N PHE A 52 6.79 1.94 -8.43
CA PHE A 52 5.39 2.04 -8.06
C PHE A 52 5.21 3.01 -6.88
N TRP A 53 6.24 3.10 -6.04
CA TRP A 53 6.24 3.99 -4.89
C TRP A 53 6.23 5.48 -5.28
N CYS A 54 6.47 5.79 -6.56
CA CYS A 54 6.40 7.16 -7.06
C CYS A 54 4.97 7.66 -7.23
N ASN A 55 4.00 6.75 -7.22
CA ASN A 55 2.59 7.10 -7.32
C ASN A 55 2.04 7.49 -5.96
N GLY A 56 0.97 8.28 -5.95
CA GLY A 56 0.37 8.69 -4.70
C GLY A 56 -0.39 7.56 -4.00
N PRO A 57 -0.72 7.75 -2.72
CA PRO A 57 -1.40 6.70 -1.95
C PRO A 57 -2.78 6.34 -2.52
N ASP A 58 -3.49 7.29 -3.10
CA ASP A 58 -4.80 7.01 -3.69
C ASP A 58 -4.69 6.07 -4.87
N TYR A 59 -3.66 6.27 -5.70
CA TYR A 59 -3.41 5.40 -6.85
C TYR A 59 -3.11 3.97 -6.37
N ILE A 60 -2.28 3.85 -5.37
CA ILE A 60 -1.89 2.54 -4.83
C ILE A 60 -3.10 1.84 -4.21
N ALA A 61 -3.93 2.57 -3.48
CA ALA A 61 -5.15 2.01 -2.89
C ALA A 61 -6.10 1.54 -3.98
N ASP A 62 -6.23 2.29 -5.09
CA ASP A 62 -7.06 1.88 -6.21
C ASP A 62 -6.56 0.59 -6.83
N GLU A 63 -5.26 0.46 -7.01
CA GLU A 63 -4.69 -0.78 -7.55
C GLU A 63 -4.95 -1.96 -6.63
N TYR A 64 -4.84 -1.75 -5.33
CA TYR A 64 -5.16 -2.78 -4.35
C TYR A 64 -6.64 -3.20 -4.47
N ASN A 65 -7.54 -2.23 -4.58
CA ASN A 65 -8.97 -2.52 -4.68
C ASN A 65 -9.30 -3.27 -5.97
N ARG A 66 -8.62 -2.95 -7.06
CA ARG A 66 -8.77 -3.68 -8.33
C ARG A 66 -8.31 -5.12 -8.19
N GLU A 67 -7.20 -5.33 -7.51
CA GLU A 67 -6.66 -6.67 -7.27
C GLU A 67 -7.67 -7.51 -6.49
N ILE A 68 -8.21 -6.95 -5.42
CA ILE A 68 -9.20 -7.65 -4.58
C ILE A 68 -10.44 -7.99 -5.40
N SER A 69 -10.94 -7.05 -6.20
CA SER A 69 -12.14 -7.28 -7.02
C SER A 69 -11.90 -8.36 -8.08
N ALA A 70 -10.70 -8.40 -8.64
CA ALA A 70 -10.37 -9.39 -9.67
C ALA A 70 -10.18 -10.79 -9.08
N ALA A 71 -9.84 -10.89 -7.81
CA ALA A 71 -9.58 -12.15 -7.14
C ALA A 71 -10.86 -12.89 -6.70
N VAL A 72 -11.99 -12.23 -6.79
CA VAL A 72 -13.27 -12.81 -6.37
C VAL A 72 -13.90 -13.68 -7.44
#